data_54642a518fa5ac40c3bb3451e83d1e42
#
_entry.id   54642a518fa5ac40c3bb3451e83d1e42
#
_cell.length_a   1.000
_cell.length_b   1.000
_cell.length_c   1.000
_cell.angle_alpha   90.00
_cell.angle_beta   90.00
_cell.angle_gamma   90.00
#
_symmetry.space_group_name_H-M   'P 1'
#
loop_
_entity.id
_entity.type
_entity.pdbx_description
1 polymer ?
#
loop_
_entity_poly.entity_id
_entity_poly.type
_entity_poly.pdbx_seq_one_letter_code
_entity_poly.pdbx_strand_id
1 'polypeptide(L)'
;MACTEDEIQAVSGVPTEVETLARRATRTLDPEGGLQALTALRERLDELEMLQVSNAVESGLSWREIARSLGISRQAAHKRYSRQGGDGAAPRRPRRMLVTAEARNAVKFAREEAHALGAGIVGTEHVLLGILRCQRSQATWALRALGARLEDARAAAEPTLGPCAEPPAGDARHPAWRGVSPHTRRVLERSLEEALDRGEGYIGVEHLLLAVVRDDRGGAAQTLRRVGIDPNEVRSRLSEL
;
A
#
# COMPACT_ATOMS: atom_id res chain seq x y z
N MET A 1 -7.34 28.13 31.55
CA MET A 1 -6.67 28.87 30.45
C MET A 1 -7.74 29.09 29.41
N ALA A 2 -8.08 30.34 29.11
CA ALA A 2 -9.12 30.70 28.17
C ALA A 2 -8.59 30.55 26.77
N CYS A 3 -9.31 29.83 25.90
CA CYS A 3 -9.04 29.79 24.45
C CYS A 3 -9.08 31.21 23.92
N THR A 4 -8.09 31.60 23.13
CA THR A 4 -8.02 32.93 22.53
C THR A 4 -9.09 33.08 21.45
N GLU A 5 -9.64 34.27 21.27
CA GLU A 5 -10.67 34.58 20.26
C GLU A 5 -10.23 34.22 18.83
N ASP A 6 -8.92 34.19 18.56
CA ASP A 6 -8.34 33.76 17.26
C ASP A 6 -8.55 32.28 16.96
N GLU A 7 -8.57 31.38 17.96
CA GLU A 7 -8.86 29.95 17.75
C GLU A 7 -10.34 29.71 17.43
N ILE A 8 -11.24 30.55 17.95
CA ILE A 8 -12.68 30.50 17.64
C ILE A 8 -12.96 31.00 16.22
N GLN A 9 -12.17 31.96 15.74
CA GLN A 9 -12.31 32.54 14.40
C GLN A 9 -11.86 31.55 13.29
N ALA A 10 -10.86 30.71 13.55
CA ALA A 10 -10.42 29.68 12.62
C ALA A 10 -11.47 28.57 12.38
N VAL A 11 -12.32 28.30 13.37
CA VAL A 11 -13.43 27.33 13.27
C VAL A 11 -14.64 27.94 12.53
N SER A 12 -14.77 29.26 12.49
CA SER A 12 -15.94 29.96 11.91
C SER A 12 -15.99 29.89 10.37
N GLY A 13 -14.88 29.63 9.68
CA GLY A 13 -14.83 29.51 8.21
C GLY A 13 -15.20 28.12 7.68
N VAL A 14 -15.11 27.08 8.49
CA VAL A 14 -15.37 25.68 8.09
C VAL A 14 -16.82 25.43 7.67
N PRO A 15 -17.86 25.94 8.34
CA PRO A 15 -19.25 25.74 7.92
C PRO A 15 -19.53 26.25 6.52
N THR A 16 -18.97 27.40 6.16
CA THR A 16 -19.20 28.05 4.87
C THR A 16 -18.56 27.29 3.71
N GLU A 17 -17.36 26.74 3.92
CA GLU A 17 -16.65 25.95 2.91
C GLU A 17 -17.34 24.61 2.65
N VAL A 18 -17.71 23.89 3.71
CA VAL A 18 -18.45 22.61 3.62
C VAL A 18 -19.80 22.82 2.93
N GLU A 19 -20.51 23.88 3.26
CA GLU A 19 -21.80 24.24 2.61
C GLU A 19 -21.62 24.57 1.14
N THR A 20 -20.59 25.31 0.78
CA THR A 20 -20.25 25.65 -0.60
C THR A 20 -19.92 24.40 -1.42
N LEU A 21 -19.09 23.50 -0.88
CA LEU A 21 -18.74 22.24 -1.52
C LEU A 21 -19.97 21.34 -1.66
N ALA A 22 -20.82 21.24 -0.64
CA ALA A 22 -22.06 20.47 -0.71
C ALA A 22 -23.03 21.00 -1.76
N ARG A 23 -23.22 22.32 -1.86
CA ARG A 23 -24.03 22.95 -2.92
C ARG A 23 -23.46 22.71 -4.31
N ARG A 24 -22.14 22.74 -4.49
CA ARG A 24 -21.49 22.46 -5.77
C ARG A 24 -21.62 20.97 -6.14
N ALA A 25 -21.52 20.07 -5.18
CA ALA A 25 -21.67 18.64 -5.37
C ALA A 25 -23.06 18.20 -5.84
N THR A 26 -24.10 19.02 -5.54
CA THR A 26 -25.49 18.73 -5.93
C THR A 26 -25.90 19.35 -7.27
N ARG A 27 -25.00 20.07 -7.95
CA ARG A 27 -25.30 20.67 -9.28
C ARG A 27 -25.28 19.58 -10.35
N THR A 28 -26.45 19.29 -10.90
CA THR A 28 -26.63 18.27 -11.95
C THR A 28 -26.13 18.71 -13.33
N LEU A 29 -25.99 20.02 -13.56
CA LEU A 29 -25.55 20.60 -14.85
C LEU A 29 -24.03 20.63 -15.04
N ASP A 30 -23.23 20.28 -13.99
CA ASP A 30 -21.78 20.20 -14.01
C ASP A 30 -21.33 18.91 -13.28
N PRO A 31 -21.41 17.74 -13.92
CA PRO A 31 -21.07 16.48 -13.28
C PRO A 31 -19.60 16.37 -12.85
N GLU A 32 -18.68 16.94 -13.66
CA GLU A 32 -17.25 16.92 -13.36
C GLU A 32 -16.93 17.79 -12.14
N GLY A 33 -17.39 19.01 -12.12
CA GLY A 33 -17.27 19.91 -10.97
C GLY A 33 -17.99 19.37 -9.73
N GLY A 34 -19.10 18.66 -9.91
CA GLY A 34 -19.81 17.94 -8.83
C GLY A 34 -18.96 16.84 -8.21
N LEU A 35 -18.30 16.01 -9.02
CA LEU A 35 -17.40 14.95 -8.55
C LEU A 35 -16.15 15.51 -7.84
N GLN A 36 -15.57 16.60 -8.37
CA GLN A 36 -14.46 17.28 -7.72
C GLN A 36 -14.88 17.85 -6.35
N ALA A 37 -16.07 18.49 -6.27
CA ALA A 37 -16.61 19.00 -5.02
C ALA A 37 -16.91 17.89 -4.00
N LEU A 38 -17.40 16.72 -4.44
CA LEU A 38 -17.58 15.56 -3.57
C LEU A 38 -16.25 15.03 -3.01
N THR A 39 -15.20 15.06 -3.81
CA THR A 39 -13.86 14.64 -3.36
C THR A 39 -13.34 15.60 -2.30
N ALA A 40 -13.40 16.90 -2.55
CA ALA A 40 -12.99 17.93 -1.60
C ALA A 40 -13.83 17.89 -0.31
N LEU A 41 -15.15 17.68 -0.42
CA LEU A 41 -16.02 17.55 0.74
C LEU A 41 -15.66 16.34 1.61
N ARG A 42 -15.33 15.20 1.00
CA ARG A 42 -14.87 14.03 1.73
C ARG A 42 -13.56 14.30 2.49
N GLU A 43 -12.61 14.96 1.84
CA GLU A 43 -11.34 15.33 2.47
C GLU A 43 -11.59 16.22 3.69
N ARG A 44 -12.49 17.20 3.56
CA ARG A 44 -12.81 18.11 4.65
C ARG A 44 -13.56 17.44 5.80
N LEU A 45 -14.48 16.54 5.49
CA LEU A 45 -15.17 15.74 6.53
C LEU A 45 -14.21 14.83 7.27
N ASP A 46 -13.21 14.27 6.59
CA ASP A 46 -12.19 13.45 7.21
C ASP A 46 -11.32 14.23 8.20
N GLU A 47 -10.93 15.45 7.84
CA GLU A 47 -10.20 16.37 8.73
C GLU A 47 -11.01 16.69 9.98
N LEU A 48 -12.30 17.03 9.82
CA LEU A 48 -13.19 17.32 10.94
C LEU A 48 -13.41 16.11 11.85
N GLU A 49 -13.60 14.92 11.27
CA GLU A 49 -13.75 13.67 12.00
C GLU A 49 -12.52 13.39 12.87
N MET A 50 -11.33 13.62 12.30
CA MET A 50 -10.07 13.48 13.01
C MET A 50 -9.93 14.44 14.19
N LEU A 51 -10.24 15.72 13.96
CA LEU A 51 -10.20 16.74 14.99
C LEU A 51 -11.15 16.36 16.15
N GLN A 52 -12.37 15.91 15.83
CA GLN A 52 -13.34 15.50 16.83
C GLN A 52 -12.90 14.25 17.61
N VAL A 53 -12.25 13.29 16.95
CA VAL A 53 -11.69 12.11 17.63
C VAL A 53 -10.54 12.50 18.54
N SER A 54 -9.65 13.41 18.13
CA SER A 54 -8.57 13.93 18.96
C SER A 54 -9.14 14.60 20.21
N ASN A 55 -10.08 15.52 20.03
CA ASN A 55 -10.76 16.21 21.14
C ASN A 55 -11.47 15.22 22.10
N ALA A 56 -12.08 14.16 21.54
CA ALA A 56 -12.75 13.14 22.34
C ALA A 56 -11.74 12.35 23.20
N VAL A 57 -10.58 11.98 22.63
CA VAL A 57 -9.51 11.29 23.36
C VAL A 57 -8.94 12.20 24.46
N GLU A 58 -8.68 13.47 24.16
CA GLU A 58 -8.19 14.46 25.13
C GLU A 58 -9.19 14.72 26.25
N SER A 59 -10.49 14.66 25.93
CA SER A 59 -11.59 14.74 26.91
C SER A 59 -11.79 13.48 27.74
N GLY A 60 -10.98 12.42 27.51
CA GLY A 60 -11.00 11.18 28.27
C GLY A 60 -12.06 10.17 27.83
N LEU A 61 -12.70 10.34 26.65
CA LEU A 61 -13.63 9.34 26.12
C LEU A 61 -12.88 8.03 25.79
N SER A 62 -13.50 6.92 26.17
CA SER A 62 -12.94 5.60 25.83
C SER A 62 -13.10 5.28 24.35
N TRP A 63 -12.20 4.48 23.78
CA TRP A 63 -12.30 4.00 22.40
C TRP A 63 -13.60 3.26 22.08
N ARG A 64 -14.30 2.75 23.10
CA ARG A 64 -15.62 2.13 22.95
C ARG A 64 -16.72 3.17 22.70
N GLU A 65 -16.65 4.30 23.38
CA GLU A 65 -17.60 5.41 23.21
C GLU A 65 -17.37 6.11 21.88
N ILE A 66 -16.11 6.40 21.53
CA ILE A 66 -15.74 6.95 20.22
C ILE A 66 -16.23 6.06 19.08
N ALA A 67 -15.98 4.76 19.15
CA ALA A 67 -16.43 3.82 18.15
C ALA A 67 -17.95 3.77 17.99
N ARG A 68 -18.68 3.85 19.11
CA ARG A 68 -20.16 3.91 19.12
C ARG A 68 -20.65 5.19 18.43
N SER A 69 -20.04 6.34 18.70
CA SER A 69 -20.39 7.62 18.09
C SER A 69 -20.12 7.64 16.57
N LEU A 70 -19.06 6.95 16.13
CA LEU A 70 -18.70 6.84 14.72
C LEU A 70 -19.43 5.71 13.98
N GLY A 71 -20.24 4.89 14.67
CA GLY A 71 -20.91 3.75 14.05
C GLY A 71 -20.00 2.62 13.57
N ILE A 72 -18.80 2.48 14.14
CA ILE A 72 -17.79 1.48 13.77
C ILE A 72 -17.41 0.60 14.96
N SER A 73 -16.68 -0.50 14.70
CA SER A 73 -16.19 -1.34 15.80
C SER A 73 -15.06 -0.65 16.58
N ARG A 74 -14.90 -0.96 17.88
CA ARG A 74 -13.81 -0.46 18.72
C ARG A 74 -12.44 -0.71 18.10
N GLN A 75 -12.26 -1.89 17.52
CA GLN A 75 -11.01 -2.26 16.87
C GLN A 75 -10.73 -1.41 15.63
N ALA A 76 -11.77 -1.10 14.84
CA ALA A 76 -11.66 -0.24 13.67
C ALA A 76 -11.36 1.21 14.08
N ALA A 77 -12.02 1.75 15.10
CA ALA A 77 -11.74 3.07 15.64
C ALA A 77 -10.30 3.19 16.14
N HIS A 78 -9.88 2.26 16.98
CA HIS A 78 -8.51 2.24 17.51
C HIS A 78 -7.48 2.11 16.39
N LYS A 79 -7.66 1.19 15.44
CA LYS A 79 -6.73 1.00 14.30
C LYS A 79 -6.64 2.25 13.43
N ARG A 80 -7.76 2.98 13.24
CA ARG A 80 -7.83 4.15 12.35
C ARG A 80 -7.22 5.41 12.99
N TYR A 81 -7.37 5.59 14.31
CA TYR A 81 -7.07 6.85 14.97
C TYR A 81 -5.97 6.78 16.05
N SER A 82 -5.56 5.59 16.54
CA SER A 82 -4.57 5.47 17.63
C SER A 82 -3.12 5.76 17.21
N ARG A 83 -2.82 5.79 15.92
CA ARG A 83 -1.46 6.04 15.41
C ARG A 83 -1.03 7.51 15.39
N GLN A 84 -1.85 8.42 15.93
CA GLN A 84 -1.68 9.86 15.72
C GLN A 84 -1.32 10.67 16.96
N GLY A 85 -0.83 10.05 17.99
CA GLY A 85 -0.28 10.73 19.16
C GLY A 85 1.19 11.18 19.02
N GLY A 86 1.70 11.43 17.81
CA GLY A 86 3.06 11.92 17.61
C GLY A 86 3.27 12.48 16.19
N ASP A 87 3.56 13.77 16.16
CA ASP A 87 3.94 14.62 15.03
C ASP A 87 2.84 14.98 14.01
N GLY A 88 2.50 16.26 14.04
CA GLY A 88 1.53 17.06 13.33
C GLY A 88 1.45 16.98 11.78
N ALA A 89 1.37 15.79 11.22
CA ALA A 89 0.95 15.60 9.85
C ALA A 89 -0.44 14.98 9.86
N ALA A 90 -1.44 15.68 9.31
CA ALA A 90 -2.79 15.16 9.11
C ALA A 90 -2.73 13.78 8.45
N PRO A 91 -3.38 12.73 9.03
CA PRO A 91 -3.36 11.42 8.42
C PRO A 91 -4.20 11.50 7.15
N ARG A 92 -3.51 11.47 6.03
CA ARG A 92 -4.16 11.10 4.79
C ARG A 92 -4.80 9.73 5.05
N ARG A 93 -6.13 9.61 4.87
CA ARG A 93 -6.75 8.29 4.71
C ARG A 93 -5.81 7.50 3.81
N PRO A 94 -5.51 6.23 4.12
CA PRO A 94 -4.99 5.40 3.06
C PRO A 94 -6.10 5.47 1.98
N ARG A 95 -5.91 6.34 0.97
CA ARG A 95 -6.63 6.20 -0.29
C ARG A 95 -6.62 4.70 -0.49
N ARG A 96 -7.78 4.08 -0.77
CA ARG A 96 -7.80 2.68 -1.20
C ARG A 96 -6.81 2.63 -2.34
N MET A 97 -5.56 2.29 -2.02
CA MET A 97 -4.51 2.24 -3.02
C MET A 97 -4.99 1.23 -4.04
N LEU A 98 -5.22 1.73 -5.24
CA LEU A 98 -5.66 0.88 -6.34
C LEU A 98 -4.46 0.00 -6.70
N VAL A 99 -4.61 -1.29 -6.57
CA VAL A 99 -3.62 -2.23 -7.11
C VAL A 99 -3.90 -2.38 -8.59
N THR A 100 -2.93 -2.07 -9.45
CA THR A 100 -3.11 -2.19 -10.91
C THR A 100 -3.41 -3.63 -11.32
N ALA A 101 -4.01 -3.82 -12.49
CA ALA A 101 -4.28 -5.16 -13.03
C ALA A 101 -2.98 -5.94 -13.22
N GLU A 102 -1.92 -5.26 -13.68
CA GLU A 102 -0.58 -5.83 -13.88
C GLU A 102 0.03 -6.27 -12.56
N ALA A 103 -0.07 -5.47 -11.49
CA ALA A 103 0.45 -5.85 -10.18
C ALA A 103 -0.30 -7.06 -9.59
N ARG A 104 -1.62 -7.13 -9.77
CA ARG A 104 -2.40 -8.33 -9.40
C ARG A 104 -1.97 -9.55 -10.21
N ASN A 105 -1.72 -9.38 -11.50
CA ASN A 105 -1.22 -10.46 -12.36
C ASN A 105 0.18 -10.92 -11.95
N ALA A 106 1.08 -10.00 -11.56
CA ALA A 106 2.40 -10.35 -11.05
C ALA A 106 2.31 -11.28 -9.83
N VAL A 107 1.43 -10.95 -8.87
CA VAL A 107 1.20 -11.80 -7.69
C VAL A 107 0.57 -13.15 -8.05
N LYS A 108 -0.36 -13.16 -9.02
CA LYS A 108 -0.94 -14.42 -9.55
C LYS A 108 0.15 -15.28 -10.18
N PHE A 109 0.96 -14.70 -11.06
CA PHE A 109 2.07 -15.39 -11.71
C PHE A 109 3.12 -15.88 -10.70
N ALA A 110 3.39 -15.14 -9.63
CA ALA A 110 4.27 -15.60 -8.56
C ALA A 110 3.80 -16.91 -7.92
N ARG A 111 2.49 -17.09 -7.75
CA ARG A 111 1.91 -18.36 -7.24
C ARG A 111 2.03 -19.49 -8.25
N GLU A 112 1.83 -19.19 -9.52
CA GLU A 112 1.98 -20.17 -10.59
C GLU A 112 3.44 -20.63 -10.70
N GLU A 113 4.42 -19.71 -10.59
CA GLU A 113 5.85 -20.04 -10.56
C GLU A 113 6.21 -20.88 -9.32
N ALA A 114 5.71 -20.53 -8.14
CA ALA A 114 5.94 -21.32 -6.94
C ALA A 114 5.41 -22.75 -7.09
N HIS A 115 4.21 -22.90 -7.67
CA HIS A 115 3.64 -24.20 -7.93
C HIS A 115 4.47 -24.98 -8.98
N ALA A 116 4.88 -24.34 -10.07
CA ALA A 116 5.67 -24.95 -11.13
C ALA A 116 7.06 -25.44 -10.65
N LEU A 117 7.65 -24.70 -9.69
CA LEU A 117 8.92 -25.04 -9.05
C LEU A 117 8.77 -25.98 -7.85
N GLY A 118 7.57 -26.50 -7.59
CA GLY A 118 7.30 -27.40 -6.45
C GLY A 118 7.42 -26.76 -5.08
N ALA A 119 7.40 -25.42 -5.00
CA ALA A 119 7.49 -24.71 -3.74
C ALA A 119 6.12 -24.68 -3.03
N GLY A 120 6.09 -25.11 -1.77
CA GLY A 120 4.87 -25.05 -0.94
C GLY A 120 4.49 -23.64 -0.51
N ILE A 121 5.41 -22.67 -0.64
CA ILE A 121 5.29 -21.30 -0.14
C ILE A 121 5.81 -20.33 -1.20
N VAL A 122 5.08 -19.24 -1.42
CA VAL A 122 5.50 -18.14 -2.31
C VAL A 122 6.56 -17.30 -1.61
N GLY A 123 7.79 -17.35 -2.09
CA GLY A 123 8.92 -16.53 -1.68
C GLY A 123 9.05 -15.25 -2.53
N THR A 124 10.01 -14.39 -2.19
CA THR A 124 10.29 -13.16 -2.94
C THR A 124 10.86 -13.45 -4.34
N GLU A 125 11.59 -14.56 -4.52
CA GLU A 125 12.05 -15.07 -5.81
C GLU A 125 10.88 -15.35 -6.75
N HIS A 126 9.80 -15.96 -6.26
CA HIS A 126 8.60 -16.20 -7.04
C HIS A 126 7.89 -14.88 -7.43
N VAL A 127 7.93 -13.88 -6.55
CA VAL A 127 7.40 -12.53 -6.88
C VAL A 127 8.22 -11.91 -8.01
N LEU A 128 9.55 -12.03 -7.99
CA LEU A 128 10.42 -11.58 -9.07
C LEU A 128 10.09 -12.28 -10.41
N LEU A 129 9.91 -13.61 -10.38
CA LEU A 129 9.50 -14.37 -11.57
C LEU A 129 8.13 -13.91 -12.09
N GLY A 130 7.18 -13.68 -11.19
CA GLY A 130 5.86 -13.13 -11.54
C GLY A 130 5.95 -11.75 -12.19
N ILE A 131 6.84 -10.89 -11.73
CA ILE A 131 7.12 -9.58 -12.32
C ILE A 131 7.69 -9.74 -13.73
N LEU A 132 8.65 -10.63 -13.93
CA LEU A 132 9.26 -10.89 -15.25
C LEU A 132 8.26 -11.41 -16.29
N ARG A 133 7.15 -12.02 -15.85
CA ARG A 133 6.04 -12.44 -16.73
C ARG A 133 5.13 -11.28 -17.15
N CYS A 134 5.15 -10.14 -16.45
CA CYS A 134 4.36 -8.96 -16.79
C CYS A 134 5.02 -8.16 -17.93
N GLN A 135 4.81 -8.58 -19.17
CA GLN A 135 5.55 -8.08 -20.36
C GLN A 135 5.42 -6.57 -20.63
N ARG A 136 4.38 -5.91 -20.11
CA ARG A 136 4.04 -4.51 -20.43
C ARG A 136 4.35 -3.53 -19.29
N SER A 137 5.07 -3.96 -18.24
CA SER A 137 5.39 -3.06 -17.12
C SER A 137 6.76 -2.40 -17.28
N GLN A 138 6.89 -1.18 -16.80
CA GLN A 138 8.19 -0.47 -16.72
C GLN A 138 9.21 -1.28 -15.90
N ALA A 139 8.76 -1.93 -14.81
CA ALA A 139 9.59 -2.80 -14.00
C ALA A 139 10.21 -3.95 -14.81
N THR A 140 9.42 -4.61 -15.65
CA THR A 140 9.92 -5.70 -16.51
C THR A 140 10.85 -5.16 -17.58
N TRP A 141 10.57 -3.99 -18.13
CA TRP A 141 11.46 -3.34 -19.09
C TRP A 141 12.81 -3.00 -18.44
N ALA A 142 12.83 -2.43 -17.24
CA ALA A 142 14.05 -2.12 -16.50
C ALA A 142 14.88 -3.39 -16.22
N LEU A 143 14.25 -4.48 -15.76
CA LEU A 143 14.92 -5.76 -15.54
C LEU A 143 15.53 -6.33 -16.81
N ARG A 144 14.80 -6.29 -17.93
CA ARG A 144 15.30 -6.77 -19.23
C ARG A 144 16.42 -5.93 -19.79
N ALA A 145 16.38 -4.61 -19.58
CA ALA A 145 17.47 -3.71 -19.98
C ALA A 145 18.78 -4.03 -19.23
N LEU A 146 18.69 -4.57 -18.01
CA LEU A 146 19.81 -5.09 -17.23
C LEU A 146 20.17 -6.55 -17.54
N GLY A 147 19.49 -7.18 -18.51
CA GLY A 147 19.77 -8.55 -18.95
C GLY A 147 18.97 -9.64 -18.25
N ALA A 148 18.03 -9.31 -17.36
CA ALA A 148 17.19 -10.31 -16.70
C ALA A 148 16.28 -11.03 -17.69
N ARG A 149 16.44 -12.35 -17.81
CA ARG A 149 15.55 -13.23 -18.57
C ARG A 149 14.81 -14.15 -17.62
N LEU A 150 13.56 -14.47 -17.96
CA LEU A 150 12.72 -15.31 -17.11
C LEU A 150 13.31 -16.71 -16.88
N GLU A 151 13.86 -17.31 -17.94
CA GLU A 151 14.45 -18.65 -17.91
C GLU A 151 15.69 -18.68 -17.00
N ASP A 152 16.57 -17.70 -17.13
CA ASP A 152 17.79 -17.56 -16.33
C ASP A 152 17.44 -17.32 -14.84
N ALA A 153 16.42 -16.49 -14.60
CA ALA A 153 15.94 -16.22 -13.26
C ALA A 153 15.27 -17.44 -12.60
N ARG A 154 14.54 -18.27 -13.38
CA ARG A 154 14.00 -19.56 -12.89
C ARG A 154 15.11 -20.51 -12.48
N ALA A 155 16.08 -20.74 -13.35
CA ALA A 155 17.22 -21.62 -13.05
C ALA A 155 18.02 -21.11 -11.83
N ALA A 156 18.14 -19.80 -11.66
CA ALA A 156 18.81 -19.18 -10.53
C ALA A 156 17.97 -19.23 -9.23
N ALA A 157 16.64 -19.32 -9.32
CA ALA A 157 15.74 -19.41 -8.18
C ALA A 157 15.68 -20.80 -7.57
N GLU A 158 15.80 -21.89 -8.37
CA GLU A 158 15.73 -23.27 -7.90
C GLU A 158 16.59 -23.58 -6.65
N PRO A 159 17.86 -23.16 -6.57
CA PRO A 159 18.69 -23.46 -5.39
C PRO A 159 18.30 -22.67 -4.12
N THR A 160 17.47 -21.64 -4.22
CA THR A 160 16.96 -20.89 -3.06
C THR A 160 15.75 -21.57 -2.43
N LEU A 161 15.15 -22.50 -3.15
CA LEU A 161 14.05 -23.32 -2.68
C LEU A 161 14.61 -24.36 -1.71
N GLY A 162 14.55 -24.07 -0.42
CA GLY A 162 14.81 -25.09 0.60
C GLY A 162 13.79 -26.24 0.47
N PRO A 163 14.06 -27.40 1.12
CA PRO A 163 13.11 -28.50 1.10
C PRO A 163 11.73 -27.98 1.52
N CYS A 164 10.71 -28.41 0.77
CA CYS A 164 9.32 -27.98 0.92
C CYS A 164 8.93 -27.92 2.41
N ALA A 165 9.04 -26.75 3.01
CA ALA A 165 8.53 -26.52 4.34
C ALA A 165 7.01 -26.57 4.25
N GLU A 166 6.34 -27.36 5.09
CA GLU A 166 4.90 -27.31 5.21
C GLU A 166 4.47 -25.83 5.36
N PRO A 167 3.46 -25.41 4.60
CA PRO A 167 3.01 -24.02 4.70
C PRO A 167 2.68 -23.75 6.17
N PRO A 168 3.28 -22.72 6.80
CA PRO A 168 2.92 -22.36 8.17
C PRO A 168 1.41 -22.20 8.19
N ALA A 169 0.75 -22.72 9.25
CA ALA A 169 -0.69 -22.59 9.45
C ALA A 169 -1.03 -21.09 9.31
N GLY A 170 -1.35 -20.70 8.09
CA GLY A 170 -1.42 -19.29 7.69
C GLY A 170 -2.53 -18.61 8.47
N ASP A 171 -2.34 -17.35 8.75
CA ASP A 171 -3.35 -16.49 9.35
C ASP A 171 -4.66 -16.68 8.58
N ALA A 172 -5.57 -17.51 9.13
CA ALA A 172 -6.83 -17.91 8.51
C ALA A 172 -7.76 -16.72 8.19
N ARG A 173 -7.36 -15.52 8.65
CA ARG A 173 -8.09 -14.26 8.52
C ARG A 173 -8.00 -13.61 7.14
N HIS A 174 -7.02 -14.01 6.31
CA HIS A 174 -6.87 -13.46 4.96
C HIS A 174 -6.59 -14.54 3.91
N PRO A 175 -7.63 -15.01 3.18
CA PRO A 175 -7.47 -16.02 2.13
C PRO A 175 -6.44 -15.67 1.06
N ALA A 176 -6.23 -14.37 0.81
CA ALA A 176 -5.26 -13.86 -0.16
C ALA A 176 -3.80 -14.19 0.20
N TRP A 177 -3.49 -14.44 1.47
CA TRP A 177 -2.14 -14.70 1.96
C TRP A 177 -1.83 -16.18 2.21
N ARG A 178 -2.77 -17.10 1.88
CA ARG A 178 -2.50 -18.53 1.95
C ARG A 178 -1.34 -18.90 1.04
N GLY A 179 -0.36 -19.62 1.59
CA GLY A 179 0.82 -20.05 0.86
C GLY A 179 1.83 -18.94 0.53
N VAL A 180 1.73 -17.78 1.18
CA VAL A 180 2.73 -16.70 1.07
C VAL A 180 3.56 -16.66 2.36
N SER A 181 4.90 -16.61 2.24
CA SER A 181 5.77 -16.54 3.40
C SER A 181 5.54 -15.25 4.20
N PRO A 182 5.70 -15.26 5.54
CA PRO A 182 5.59 -14.04 6.36
C PRO A 182 6.57 -12.96 5.92
N HIS A 183 7.71 -13.35 5.39
CA HIS A 183 8.72 -12.47 4.84
C HIS A 183 8.23 -11.82 3.54
N THR A 184 7.78 -12.61 2.58
CA THR A 184 7.21 -12.12 1.31
C THR A 184 6.00 -11.21 1.55
N ARG A 185 5.16 -11.54 2.52
CA ARG A 185 4.04 -10.69 2.91
C ARG A 185 4.50 -9.30 3.33
N ARG A 186 5.52 -9.21 4.19
CA ARG A 186 6.10 -7.92 4.60
C ARG A 186 6.69 -7.13 3.45
N VAL A 187 7.34 -7.80 2.50
CA VAL A 187 7.85 -7.18 1.27
C VAL A 187 6.71 -6.63 0.42
N LEU A 188 5.62 -7.39 0.24
CA LEU A 188 4.44 -6.91 -0.49
C LEU A 188 3.75 -5.73 0.23
N GLU A 189 3.70 -5.73 1.57
CA GLU A 189 3.19 -4.61 2.35
C GLU A 189 4.04 -3.33 2.15
N ARG A 190 5.35 -3.46 1.98
CA ARG A 190 6.26 -2.35 1.66
C ARG A 190 6.01 -1.73 0.28
N SER A 191 5.43 -2.45 -0.67
CA SER A 191 5.06 -1.86 -1.96
C SER A 191 4.06 -0.71 -1.82
N LEU A 192 3.26 -0.71 -0.75
CA LEU A 192 2.41 0.42 -0.38
C LEU A 192 3.25 1.63 0.07
N GLU A 193 4.29 1.39 0.88
CA GLU A 193 5.20 2.44 1.34
C GLU A 193 5.93 3.08 0.15
N GLU A 194 6.43 2.26 -0.78
CA GLU A 194 7.10 2.75 -2.00
C GLU A 194 6.18 3.62 -2.87
N ALA A 195 4.90 3.26 -3.01
CA ALA A 195 3.93 4.04 -3.75
C ALA A 195 3.59 5.36 -3.05
N LEU A 196 3.47 5.34 -1.70
CA LEU A 196 3.23 6.54 -0.90
C LEU A 196 4.41 7.51 -0.94
N ASP A 197 5.65 6.99 -0.85
CA ASP A 197 6.89 7.79 -0.91
C ASP A 197 7.03 8.51 -2.26
N ARG A 198 6.50 7.91 -3.34
CA ARG A 198 6.43 8.52 -4.67
C ARG A 198 5.23 9.43 -4.88
N GLY A 199 4.31 9.52 -3.90
CA GLY A 199 3.10 10.30 -3.99
C GLY A 199 2.04 9.71 -4.94
N GLU A 200 2.16 8.43 -5.30
CA GLU A 200 1.26 7.76 -6.22
C GLU A 200 0.03 7.20 -5.51
N GLY A 201 -1.12 7.25 -6.20
CA GLY A 201 -2.40 6.77 -5.67
C GLY A 201 -2.69 5.30 -5.98
N TYR A 202 -1.71 4.56 -6.51
CA TYR A 202 -1.84 3.16 -6.92
C TYR A 202 -0.58 2.36 -6.61
N ILE A 203 -0.72 1.03 -6.54
CA ILE A 203 0.39 0.09 -6.44
C ILE A 203 0.55 -0.59 -7.80
N GLY A 204 1.62 -0.27 -8.51
CA GLY A 204 2.03 -0.88 -9.76
C GLY A 204 3.08 -1.99 -9.57
N VAL A 205 3.50 -2.59 -10.68
CA VAL A 205 4.56 -3.63 -10.70
C VAL A 205 5.91 -3.05 -10.29
N GLU A 206 6.15 -1.77 -10.60
CA GLU A 206 7.35 -1.01 -10.21
C GLU A 206 7.49 -0.93 -8.69
N HIS A 207 6.41 -0.69 -7.96
CA HIS A 207 6.40 -0.65 -6.49
C HIS A 207 6.65 -2.04 -5.88
N LEU A 208 6.09 -3.10 -6.50
CA LEU A 208 6.38 -4.48 -6.11
C LEU A 208 7.87 -4.78 -6.32
N LEU A 209 8.43 -4.38 -7.45
CA LEU A 209 9.85 -4.61 -7.75
C LEU A 209 10.75 -3.85 -6.79
N LEU A 210 10.47 -2.56 -6.52
CA LEU A 210 11.22 -1.76 -5.54
C LEU A 210 11.21 -2.40 -4.15
N ALA A 211 10.05 -2.83 -3.68
CA ALA A 211 9.91 -3.51 -2.40
C ALA A 211 10.70 -4.82 -2.34
N VAL A 212 10.70 -5.59 -3.44
CA VAL A 212 11.41 -6.86 -3.56
C VAL A 212 12.92 -6.66 -3.57
N VAL A 213 13.45 -5.70 -4.33
CA VAL A 213 14.91 -5.45 -4.42
C VAL A 213 15.48 -4.72 -3.20
N ARG A 214 14.63 -4.06 -2.41
CA ARG A 214 15.04 -3.44 -1.13
C ARG A 214 15.38 -4.47 -0.05
N ASP A 215 14.92 -5.69 -0.25
CA ASP A 215 15.21 -6.80 0.65
C ASP A 215 16.46 -7.59 0.21
N ASP A 216 17.60 -7.10 0.64
CA ASP A 216 18.91 -7.66 0.25
C ASP A 216 19.12 -9.13 0.60
N ARG A 217 18.36 -9.66 1.56
CA ARG A 217 18.46 -11.05 2.05
C ARG A 217 17.42 -11.98 1.44
N GLY A 218 16.45 -11.42 0.70
CA GLY A 218 15.38 -12.18 0.07
C GLY A 218 15.86 -13.05 -1.10
N GLY A 219 15.10 -14.08 -1.41
CA GLY A 219 15.37 -14.99 -2.53
C GLY A 219 15.45 -14.25 -3.87
N ALA A 220 14.68 -13.17 -4.03
CA ALA A 220 14.74 -12.33 -5.24
C ALA A 220 16.10 -11.65 -5.42
N ALA A 221 16.65 -11.03 -4.36
CA ALA A 221 17.97 -10.40 -4.43
C ALA A 221 19.07 -11.43 -4.71
N GLN A 222 18.97 -12.63 -4.12
CA GLN A 222 19.89 -13.72 -4.39
C GLN A 222 19.77 -14.20 -5.84
N THR A 223 18.55 -14.34 -6.36
CA THR A 223 18.29 -14.71 -7.76
C THR A 223 18.88 -13.69 -8.72
N LEU A 224 18.68 -12.38 -8.50
CA LEU A 224 19.26 -11.32 -9.31
C LEU A 224 20.79 -11.38 -9.33
N ARG A 225 21.43 -11.53 -8.16
CA ARG A 225 22.90 -11.64 -8.07
C ARG A 225 23.44 -12.87 -8.83
N ARG A 226 22.71 -14.00 -8.79
CA ARG A 226 23.11 -15.21 -9.53
C ARG A 226 23.03 -15.03 -11.05
N VAL A 227 22.10 -14.22 -11.53
CA VAL A 227 22.03 -13.85 -12.97
C VAL A 227 22.92 -12.66 -13.31
N GLY A 228 23.78 -12.22 -12.38
CA GLY A 228 24.76 -11.16 -12.60
C GLY A 228 24.20 -9.74 -12.50
N ILE A 229 23.03 -9.55 -11.88
CA ILE A 229 22.38 -8.25 -11.74
C ILE A 229 22.45 -7.79 -10.28
N ASP A 230 22.97 -6.57 -10.06
CA ASP A 230 22.94 -5.95 -8.72
C ASP A 230 21.52 -5.42 -8.42
N PRO A 231 20.89 -5.82 -7.32
CA PRO A 231 19.61 -5.25 -6.87
C PRO A 231 19.62 -3.71 -6.76
N ASN A 232 20.76 -3.10 -6.41
CA ASN A 232 20.89 -1.65 -6.33
C ASN A 232 20.82 -0.98 -7.72
N GLU A 233 21.36 -1.63 -8.74
CA GLU A 233 21.29 -1.16 -10.12
C GLU A 233 19.85 -1.17 -10.64
N VAL A 234 19.08 -2.22 -10.31
CA VAL A 234 17.63 -2.28 -10.60
C VAL A 234 16.91 -1.10 -9.95
N ARG A 235 17.24 -0.79 -8.69
CA ARG A 235 16.64 0.31 -7.95
C ARG A 235 16.97 1.67 -8.55
N SER A 236 18.24 1.90 -8.91
CA SER A 236 18.67 3.14 -9.58
C SER A 236 17.92 3.32 -10.90
N ARG A 237 17.82 2.26 -11.70
CA ARG A 237 17.13 2.29 -13.00
C ARG A 237 15.64 2.61 -12.87
N LEU A 238 14.97 2.10 -11.83
CA LEU A 238 13.57 2.41 -11.55
C LEU A 238 13.35 3.83 -11.02
N SER A 239 14.38 4.45 -10.44
CA SER A 239 14.31 5.84 -9.97
C SER A 239 14.48 6.85 -11.10
N GLU A 240 14.98 6.43 -12.26
CA GLU A 240 15.17 7.24 -13.47
C GLU A 240 13.92 7.27 -14.38
N LEU A 241 12.93 6.39 -14.11
CA LEU A 241 11.68 6.25 -14.88
C LEU A 241 10.53 7.03 -14.22
#